data_578d6e84de65d7d56ea49e76d6a65621
#
_entry.id   578d6e84de65d7d56ea49e76d6a65621
#
_cell.length_a   1.000
_cell.length_b   1.000
_cell.length_c   1.000
_cell.angle_alpha   90.00
_cell.angle_beta   90.00
_cell.angle_gamma   90.00
#
_symmetry.space_group_name_H-M   'P 1'
#
loop_
_entity.id
_entity.type
_entity.pdbx_description
1 polymer ?
#
loop_
_entity_poly.entity_id
_entity_poly.type
_entity_poly.pdbx_seq_one_letter_code
_entity_poly.pdbx_strand_id
1 'polypeptide(L)'
;RFHFSVTITLPDWINDPIYYSRDYETDEDRMSLAIEFSARNVAEGTGGPFGCAIFECNTKTGKTKLLSAGVNQVVTLGNSTLHGEMVAIQFAQQKLNCFSLQRTGKVDTVYELYTSCEPCCMCLGGTLWSGVSRLVCSATKADAGAIGFDEGPVYDQSYEHLETAGIKVVRGVLQKEGAAVLKNYGETGVIYNR
;
A
#
# COMPACT_ATOMS: atom_id res chain seq x y z
N ARG A 1 -17.85 19.82 -25.09
CA ARG A 1 -16.84 20.01 -24.01
C ARG A 1 -16.35 18.65 -23.58
N PHE A 2 -15.05 18.39 -23.70
CA PHE A 2 -14.43 17.21 -23.11
C PHE A 2 -14.24 17.48 -21.62
N HIS A 3 -14.83 16.65 -20.75
CA HIS A 3 -14.56 16.65 -19.32
C HIS A 3 -13.53 15.55 -19.05
N PHE A 4 -12.32 15.94 -18.67
CA PHE A 4 -11.31 15.00 -18.22
C PHE A 4 -11.52 14.74 -16.73
N SER A 5 -11.85 13.50 -16.36
CA SER A 5 -11.96 13.04 -14.98
C SER A 5 -11.42 11.62 -14.87
N VAL A 6 -10.82 11.29 -13.75
CA VAL A 6 -10.43 9.92 -13.39
C VAL A 6 -11.18 9.57 -12.12
N THR A 7 -11.96 8.51 -12.18
CA THR A 7 -12.67 7.97 -11.02
C THR A 7 -11.99 6.68 -10.59
N ILE A 8 -11.63 6.59 -9.32
CA ILE A 8 -11.07 5.39 -8.71
C ILE A 8 -12.15 4.83 -7.78
N THR A 9 -12.56 3.61 -8.02
CA THR A 9 -13.56 2.91 -7.19
C THR A 9 -12.92 1.66 -6.62
N LEU A 10 -12.84 1.59 -5.30
CA LEU A 10 -12.39 0.38 -4.61
C LEU A 10 -13.47 -0.71 -4.70
N PRO A 11 -13.07 -2.00 -4.71
CA PRO A 11 -14.01 -3.10 -4.56
C PRO A 11 -14.84 -2.96 -3.28
N ASP A 12 -16.13 -3.31 -3.33
CA ASP A 12 -17.05 -3.12 -2.19
C ASP A 12 -16.58 -3.78 -0.91
N TRP A 13 -15.96 -4.97 -1.03
CA TRP A 13 -15.48 -5.74 0.11
C TRP A 13 -14.42 -5.02 0.95
N ILE A 14 -13.66 -4.07 0.39
CA ILE A 14 -12.62 -3.34 1.13
C ILE A 14 -13.23 -2.26 2.05
N ASN A 15 -14.50 -1.92 1.83
CA ASN A 15 -15.24 -0.95 2.63
C ASN A 15 -15.94 -1.58 3.85
N ASP A 16 -15.71 -2.87 4.13
CA ASP A 16 -16.30 -3.54 5.28
C ASP A 16 -15.94 -2.79 6.57
N PRO A 17 -16.94 -2.35 7.37
CA PRO A 17 -16.71 -1.61 8.61
C PRO A 17 -15.79 -2.32 9.61
N ILE A 18 -15.68 -3.64 9.54
CA ILE A 18 -14.83 -4.43 10.45
C ILE A 18 -13.36 -3.99 10.37
N TYR A 19 -12.86 -3.64 9.18
CA TYR A 19 -11.49 -3.19 8.98
C TYR A 19 -11.21 -1.83 9.65
N TYR A 20 -12.20 -0.96 9.72
CA TYR A 20 -12.06 0.41 10.21
C TYR A 20 -12.43 0.58 11.68
N SER A 21 -13.11 -0.39 12.28
CA SER A 21 -13.61 -0.31 13.66
C SER A 21 -12.63 -0.83 14.71
N ARG A 22 -11.78 -1.80 14.36
CA ARG A 22 -10.83 -2.41 15.31
C ARG A 22 -9.55 -1.58 15.47
N ASP A 23 -8.83 -1.79 16.57
CA ASP A 23 -7.46 -1.33 16.76
C ASP A 23 -6.48 -2.37 16.19
N TYR A 24 -5.31 -1.92 15.75
CA TYR A 24 -4.23 -2.74 15.22
C TYR A 24 -2.98 -2.52 16.08
N GLU A 25 -2.54 -3.54 16.81
CA GLU A 25 -1.57 -3.37 17.88
C GLU A 25 -0.11 -3.55 17.42
N THR A 26 0.16 -4.53 16.56
CA THR A 26 1.52 -4.88 16.12
C THR A 26 1.75 -4.63 14.64
N ASP A 27 3.02 -4.66 14.23
CA ASP A 27 3.39 -4.59 12.80
C ASP A 27 2.84 -5.77 12.02
N GLU A 28 2.87 -6.96 12.63
CA GLU A 28 2.34 -8.19 12.02
C GLU A 28 0.82 -8.10 11.84
N ASP A 29 0.10 -7.52 12.80
CA ASP A 29 -1.35 -7.34 12.72
C ASP A 29 -1.74 -6.39 11.58
N ARG A 30 -0.99 -5.28 11.42
CA ARG A 30 -1.17 -4.31 10.34
C ARG A 30 -0.77 -4.89 8.98
N MET A 31 0.35 -5.61 8.93
CA MET A 31 0.83 -6.24 7.70
C MET A 31 -0.08 -7.38 7.25
N SER A 32 -0.63 -8.16 8.19
CA SER A 32 -1.61 -9.20 7.87
C SER A 32 -2.81 -8.63 7.12
N LEU A 33 -3.25 -7.40 7.46
CA LEU A 33 -4.34 -6.75 6.73
C LEU A 33 -3.93 -6.37 5.31
N ALA A 34 -2.73 -5.82 5.09
CA ALA A 34 -2.24 -5.49 3.75
C ALA A 34 -2.11 -6.75 2.87
N ILE A 35 -1.66 -7.86 3.46
CA ILE A 35 -1.58 -9.17 2.78
C ILE A 35 -2.98 -9.73 2.51
N GLU A 36 -3.92 -9.61 3.45
CA GLU A 36 -5.32 -10.00 3.26
C GLU A 36 -5.93 -9.25 2.08
N PHE A 37 -5.72 -7.93 1.99
CA PHE A 37 -6.19 -7.13 0.85
C PHE A 37 -5.59 -7.61 -0.47
N SER A 38 -4.29 -7.92 -0.49
CA SER A 38 -3.62 -8.50 -1.65
C SER A 38 -4.25 -9.84 -2.08
N ALA A 39 -4.40 -10.76 -1.14
CA ALA A 39 -4.96 -12.09 -1.40
C ALA A 39 -6.43 -12.02 -1.85
N ARG A 40 -7.22 -11.18 -1.20
CA ARG A 40 -8.63 -11.01 -1.51
C ARG A 40 -8.85 -10.35 -2.86
N ASN A 41 -8.00 -9.38 -3.23
CA ASN A 41 -8.03 -8.74 -4.54
C ASN A 41 -7.86 -9.75 -5.69
N VAL A 42 -7.02 -10.75 -5.49
CA VAL A 42 -6.83 -11.88 -6.42
C VAL A 42 -8.03 -12.83 -6.39
N ALA A 43 -8.44 -13.27 -5.20
CA ALA A 43 -9.49 -14.26 -5.03
C ALA A 43 -10.85 -13.80 -5.57
N GLU A 44 -11.18 -12.52 -5.39
CA GLU A 44 -12.43 -11.91 -5.88
C GLU A 44 -12.31 -11.45 -7.35
N GLY A 45 -11.14 -11.63 -8.00
CA GLY A 45 -10.92 -11.20 -9.38
C GLY A 45 -10.98 -9.67 -9.57
N THR A 46 -10.71 -8.89 -8.52
CA THR A 46 -10.81 -7.43 -8.55
C THR A 46 -9.50 -6.71 -8.90
N GLY A 47 -8.39 -7.45 -9.02
CA GLY A 47 -7.12 -6.88 -9.47
C GLY A 47 -5.90 -7.76 -9.19
N GLY A 48 -4.70 -7.18 -9.28
CA GLY A 48 -3.42 -7.85 -9.10
C GLY A 48 -3.05 -8.08 -7.61
N PRO A 49 -1.94 -8.83 -7.35
CA PRO A 49 -1.60 -9.39 -6.03
C PRO A 49 -0.90 -8.38 -5.11
N PHE A 50 -1.38 -7.14 -5.06
CA PHE A 50 -0.78 -6.10 -4.25
C PHE A 50 -1.85 -5.36 -3.44
N GLY A 51 -1.66 -5.32 -2.13
CA GLY A 51 -2.52 -4.66 -1.16
C GLY A 51 -1.73 -3.71 -0.29
N CYS A 52 -2.35 -2.60 0.09
CA CYS A 52 -1.75 -1.57 0.91
C CYS A 52 -2.76 -1.04 1.92
N ALA A 53 -2.27 -0.71 3.11
CA ALA A 53 -3.04 -0.11 4.19
C ALA A 53 -2.29 1.08 4.78
N ILE A 54 -2.97 2.20 4.99
CA ILE A 54 -2.42 3.34 5.73
C ILE A 54 -3.13 3.44 7.07
N PHE A 55 -2.35 3.50 8.13
CA PHE A 55 -2.83 3.58 9.50
C PHE A 55 -2.60 4.97 10.08
N GLU A 56 -3.59 5.44 10.83
CA GLU A 56 -3.48 6.62 11.70
C GLU A 56 -3.09 6.13 13.10
N CYS A 57 -1.92 6.55 13.57
CA CYS A 57 -1.32 6.11 14.82
C CYS A 57 -1.27 7.28 15.80
N ASN A 58 -1.92 7.16 16.96
CA ASN A 58 -1.81 8.14 18.04
C ASN A 58 -0.58 7.84 18.87
N THR A 59 0.40 8.74 18.87
CA THR A 59 1.71 8.54 19.53
C THR A 59 1.65 8.61 21.05
N LYS A 60 0.59 9.20 21.64
CA LYS A 60 0.39 9.23 23.09
C LYS A 60 -0.29 8.01 23.63
N THR A 61 -1.33 7.53 22.94
CA THR A 61 -2.15 6.42 23.45
C THR A 61 -1.75 5.07 22.88
N GLY A 62 -0.93 5.04 21.81
CA GLY A 62 -0.59 3.85 21.06
C GLY A 62 -1.74 3.30 20.19
N LYS A 63 -2.92 3.92 20.23
CA LYS A 63 -4.06 3.47 19.42
C LYS A 63 -3.79 3.67 17.94
N THR A 64 -4.08 2.63 17.15
CA THR A 64 -3.84 2.62 15.71
C THR A 64 -5.09 2.13 14.99
N LYS A 65 -5.57 2.92 14.04
CA LYS A 65 -6.76 2.64 13.22
C LYS A 65 -6.41 2.64 11.74
N LEU A 66 -7.09 1.80 10.97
CA LEU A 66 -7.03 1.89 9.51
C LEU A 66 -7.63 3.23 9.06
N LEU A 67 -6.83 4.01 8.35
CA LEU A 67 -7.26 5.26 7.73
C LEU A 67 -7.80 5.03 6.33
N SER A 68 -7.00 4.36 5.50
CA SER A 68 -7.33 4.04 4.11
C SER A 68 -6.71 2.72 3.68
N ALA A 69 -7.28 2.16 2.65
CA ALA A 69 -6.81 0.94 1.99
C ALA A 69 -6.63 1.18 0.50
N GLY A 70 -5.77 0.39 -0.13
CA GLY A 70 -5.58 0.36 -1.57
C GLY A 70 -5.25 -1.03 -2.06
N VAL A 71 -5.74 -1.37 -3.23
CA VAL A 71 -5.39 -2.60 -3.93
C VAL A 71 -5.03 -2.28 -5.37
N ASN A 72 -4.25 -3.15 -5.98
CA ASN A 72 -3.86 -2.97 -7.37
C ASN A 72 -5.05 -3.13 -8.30
N GLN A 73 -5.30 -2.12 -9.11
CA GLN A 73 -6.40 -2.07 -10.09
C GLN A 73 -5.92 -1.68 -11.49
N VAL A 74 -4.62 -1.87 -11.78
CA VAL A 74 -4.03 -1.49 -13.08
C VAL A 74 -4.80 -2.09 -14.25
N VAL A 75 -5.00 -3.40 -14.25
CA VAL A 75 -5.69 -4.11 -15.34
C VAL A 75 -7.19 -3.83 -15.31
N THR A 76 -7.80 -3.87 -14.13
CA THR A 76 -9.25 -3.75 -13.94
C THR A 76 -9.79 -2.39 -14.38
N LEU A 77 -9.06 -1.31 -14.08
CA LEU A 77 -9.46 0.05 -14.44
C LEU A 77 -8.66 0.64 -15.61
N GLY A 78 -7.75 -0.13 -16.22
CA GLY A 78 -6.99 0.31 -17.39
C GLY A 78 -6.07 1.51 -17.11
N ASN A 79 -5.46 1.58 -15.91
CA ASN A 79 -4.62 2.72 -15.51
C ASN A 79 -3.36 2.23 -14.78
N SER A 80 -2.20 2.42 -15.40
CA SER A 80 -0.89 1.97 -14.91
C SER A 80 -0.47 2.60 -13.57
N THR A 81 -1.11 3.67 -13.13
CA THR A 81 -0.78 4.34 -11.85
C THR A 81 -1.56 3.78 -10.66
N LEU A 82 -2.52 2.88 -10.87
CA LEU A 82 -3.38 2.34 -9.82
C LEU A 82 -2.75 1.14 -9.11
N HIS A 83 -1.52 1.33 -8.61
CA HIS A 83 -0.89 0.43 -7.65
C HIS A 83 -1.53 0.59 -6.26
N GLY A 84 -1.48 -0.45 -5.44
CA GLY A 84 -2.11 -0.46 -4.12
C GLY A 84 -1.71 0.73 -3.24
N GLU A 85 -0.41 1.05 -3.22
CA GLU A 85 0.14 2.17 -2.43
C GLU A 85 -0.39 3.52 -2.94
N MET A 86 -0.39 3.71 -4.27
CA MET A 86 -0.88 4.96 -4.88
C MET A 86 -2.36 5.18 -4.60
N VAL A 87 -3.15 4.12 -4.68
CA VAL A 87 -4.58 4.13 -4.35
C VAL A 87 -4.80 4.47 -2.88
N ALA A 88 -4.08 3.79 -1.97
CA ALA A 88 -4.19 4.05 -0.52
C ALA A 88 -3.81 5.50 -0.16
N ILE A 89 -2.73 6.04 -0.75
CA ILE A 89 -2.29 7.43 -0.53
C ILE A 89 -3.36 8.42 -0.99
N GLN A 90 -3.92 8.23 -2.20
CA GLN A 90 -4.95 9.12 -2.75
C GLN A 90 -6.19 9.15 -1.85
N PHE A 91 -6.68 7.99 -1.39
CA PHE A 91 -7.83 7.93 -0.49
C PHE A 91 -7.55 8.51 0.90
N ALA A 92 -6.35 8.30 1.46
CA ALA A 92 -5.96 8.91 2.72
C ALA A 92 -5.97 10.44 2.64
N GLN A 93 -5.34 10.99 1.60
CA GLN A 93 -5.26 12.43 1.36
C GLN A 93 -6.64 13.04 1.09
N GLN A 94 -7.48 12.37 0.30
CA GLN A 94 -8.86 12.79 0.06
C GLN A 94 -9.68 12.80 1.35
N LYS A 95 -9.61 11.73 2.15
CA LYS A 95 -10.36 11.59 3.41
C LYS A 95 -9.99 12.66 4.44
N LEU A 96 -8.73 13.07 4.47
CA LEU A 96 -8.22 14.09 5.38
C LEU A 96 -8.19 15.49 4.77
N ASN A 97 -8.63 15.63 3.51
CA ASN A 97 -8.61 16.88 2.76
C ASN A 97 -7.23 17.57 2.80
N CYS A 98 -6.16 16.82 2.57
CA CYS A 98 -4.78 17.31 2.61
C CYS A 98 -3.94 16.66 1.51
N PHE A 99 -2.95 17.38 0.98
CA PHE A 99 -2.03 16.88 -0.03
C PHE A 99 -0.79 16.16 0.56
N SER A 100 -0.61 16.22 1.87
CA SER A 100 0.45 15.52 2.60
C SER A 100 -0.01 15.21 4.01
N LEU A 101 0.16 13.95 4.42
CA LEU A 101 -0.27 13.45 5.72
C LEU A 101 0.48 14.10 6.90
N GLN A 102 1.66 14.71 6.66
CA GLN A 102 2.36 15.54 7.66
C GLN A 102 1.65 16.87 7.94
N ARG A 103 0.70 17.29 7.10
CA ARG A 103 0.04 18.60 7.17
C ARG A 103 -1.42 18.54 7.62
N THR A 104 -1.83 17.44 8.25
CA THR A 104 -3.21 17.25 8.72
C THR A 104 -3.59 18.15 9.89
N GLY A 105 -2.61 18.73 10.59
CA GLY A 105 -2.83 19.53 11.80
C GLY A 105 -3.21 18.72 13.05
N LYS A 106 -3.29 17.39 12.94
CA LYS A 106 -3.57 16.53 14.09
C LYS A 106 -2.35 16.40 14.99
N VAL A 107 -2.51 16.77 16.25
CA VAL A 107 -1.47 16.67 17.28
C VAL A 107 -1.32 15.20 17.69
N ASP A 108 -0.08 14.79 18.02
CA ASP A 108 0.24 13.43 18.48
C ASP A 108 -0.22 12.32 17.53
N THR A 109 -0.22 12.62 16.24
CA THR A 109 -0.69 11.68 15.21
C THR A 109 0.37 11.54 14.12
N VAL A 110 0.69 10.29 13.77
CA VAL A 110 1.54 9.93 12.63
C VAL A 110 0.80 8.95 11.72
N TYR A 111 1.27 8.84 10.49
CA TYR A 111 0.67 7.94 9.51
C TYR A 111 1.73 6.95 9.03
N GLU A 112 1.35 5.68 8.98
CA GLU A 112 2.22 4.59 8.59
C GLU A 112 1.61 3.82 7.40
N LEU A 113 2.43 3.53 6.40
CA LEU A 113 2.05 2.77 5.20
C LEU A 113 2.59 1.34 5.28
N TYR A 114 1.70 0.37 5.14
CA TYR A 114 2.00 -1.06 5.07
C TYR A 114 1.66 -1.56 3.69
N THR A 115 2.62 -2.20 3.01
CA THR A 115 2.43 -2.76 1.68
C THR A 115 2.82 -4.24 1.62
N SER A 116 2.00 -5.05 0.98
CA SER A 116 2.18 -6.51 0.87
C SER A 116 3.43 -6.94 0.10
N CYS A 117 4.04 -6.01 -0.65
CA CYS A 117 5.31 -6.20 -1.34
C CYS A 117 6.13 -4.91 -1.25
N GLU A 118 7.46 -5.01 -1.40
CA GLU A 118 8.33 -3.84 -1.56
C GLU A 118 7.85 -2.97 -2.72
N PRO A 119 7.79 -1.63 -2.56
CA PRO A 119 7.24 -0.74 -3.57
C PRO A 119 8.12 -0.66 -4.83
N CYS A 120 7.47 -0.56 -5.98
CA CYS A 120 8.15 -0.18 -7.23
C CYS A 120 8.66 1.27 -7.20
N CYS A 121 9.43 1.67 -8.21
CA CYS A 121 10.01 3.01 -8.30
C CYS A 121 8.96 4.14 -8.26
N MET A 122 7.77 3.94 -8.85
CA MET A 122 6.66 4.90 -8.81
C MET A 122 6.10 5.04 -7.39
N CYS A 123 5.86 3.91 -6.70
CA CYS A 123 5.30 3.89 -5.35
C CYS A 123 6.27 4.44 -4.31
N LEU A 124 7.59 4.23 -4.47
CA LEU A 124 8.61 4.87 -3.64
C LEU A 124 8.54 6.40 -3.75
N GLY A 125 8.43 6.95 -4.96
CA GLY A 125 8.24 8.39 -5.17
C GLY A 125 6.94 8.89 -4.56
N GLY A 126 5.84 8.16 -4.72
CA GLY A 126 4.56 8.46 -4.09
C GLY A 126 4.64 8.47 -2.57
N THR A 127 5.33 7.49 -1.99
CA THR A 127 5.56 7.37 -0.55
C THR A 127 6.37 8.54 -0.01
N LEU A 128 7.43 8.94 -0.72
CA LEU A 128 8.29 10.08 -0.35
C LEU A 128 7.48 11.37 -0.16
N TRP A 129 6.49 11.62 -1.00
CA TRP A 129 5.70 12.86 -0.97
C TRP A 129 4.37 12.73 -0.22
N SER A 130 3.96 11.51 0.15
CA SER A 130 2.69 11.24 0.83
C SER A 130 2.57 11.91 2.20
N GLY A 131 3.70 12.06 2.88
CA GLY A 131 3.76 12.55 4.27
C GLY A 131 3.58 11.45 5.33
N VAL A 132 3.72 10.18 4.96
CA VAL A 132 3.81 9.08 5.94
C VAL A 132 5.13 9.16 6.70
N SER A 133 5.12 8.74 7.94
CA SER A 133 6.32 8.70 8.81
C SER A 133 7.03 7.36 8.75
N ARG A 134 6.36 6.34 8.21
CA ARG A 134 6.88 4.97 8.18
C ARG A 134 6.36 4.20 6.97
N LEU A 135 7.27 3.44 6.35
CA LEU A 135 6.99 2.46 5.30
C LEU A 135 7.34 1.07 5.82
N VAL A 136 6.38 0.15 5.81
CA VAL A 136 6.57 -1.24 6.23
C VAL A 136 6.22 -2.15 5.05
N CYS A 137 7.15 -3.04 4.67
CA CYS A 137 7.04 -3.91 3.51
C CYS A 137 7.05 -5.38 3.92
N SER A 138 6.30 -6.22 3.20
CA SER A 138 6.26 -7.67 3.40
C SER A 138 7.16 -8.41 2.41
N ALA A 139 6.63 -8.91 1.29
CA ALA A 139 7.38 -9.58 0.25
C ALA A 139 8.45 -8.66 -0.37
N THR A 140 9.50 -9.24 -0.93
CA THR A 140 10.58 -8.48 -1.56
C THR A 140 10.31 -8.23 -3.04
N LYS A 141 11.01 -7.26 -3.63
CA LYS A 141 11.05 -7.09 -5.09
C LYS A 141 11.56 -8.33 -5.82
N ALA A 142 12.39 -9.14 -5.18
CA ALA A 142 12.87 -10.41 -5.75
C ALA A 142 11.73 -11.44 -5.82
N ASP A 143 10.83 -11.46 -4.82
CA ASP A 143 9.65 -12.33 -4.84
C ASP A 143 8.69 -11.93 -5.98
N ALA A 144 8.49 -10.62 -6.21
CA ALA A 144 7.69 -10.12 -7.33
C ALA A 144 8.38 -10.40 -8.69
N GLY A 145 9.69 -10.18 -8.78
CA GLY A 145 10.48 -10.48 -9.96
C GLY A 145 10.47 -11.96 -10.33
N ALA A 146 10.43 -12.87 -9.35
CA ALA A 146 10.38 -14.30 -9.57
C ALA A 146 9.13 -14.78 -10.34
N ILE A 147 8.06 -14.02 -10.30
CA ILE A 147 6.84 -14.28 -11.07
C ILE A 147 6.69 -13.38 -12.31
N GLY A 148 7.68 -12.52 -12.58
CA GLY A 148 7.80 -11.74 -13.81
C GLY A 148 7.42 -10.26 -13.71
N PHE A 149 7.12 -9.71 -12.54
CA PHE A 149 6.94 -8.27 -12.38
C PHE A 149 8.27 -7.51 -12.41
N ASP A 150 8.29 -6.38 -13.09
CA ASP A 150 9.41 -5.42 -13.07
C ASP A 150 9.07 -4.24 -12.15
N GLU A 151 9.81 -4.10 -11.06
CA GLU A 151 9.64 -3.03 -10.08
C GLU A 151 10.41 -1.75 -10.47
N GLY A 152 11.05 -1.75 -11.62
CA GLY A 152 11.85 -0.63 -12.13
C GLY A 152 13.14 -0.39 -11.33
N PRO A 153 13.76 0.80 -11.48
CA PRO A 153 15.04 1.14 -10.86
C PRO A 153 14.89 1.41 -9.37
N VAL A 154 14.75 0.35 -8.57
CA VAL A 154 14.73 0.38 -7.11
C VAL A 154 16.03 -0.19 -6.58
N TYR A 155 16.76 0.60 -5.81
CA TYR A 155 18.05 0.29 -5.22
C TYR A 155 18.00 0.45 -3.69
N ASP A 156 18.98 -0.08 -2.97
CA ASP A 156 19.06 0.12 -1.52
C ASP A 156 19.16 1.61 -1.16
N GLN A 157 19.86 2.40 -1.99
CA GLN A 157 19.92 3.87 -1.84
C GLN A 157 18.56 4.56 -1.96
N SER A 158 17.59 3.94 -2.64
CA SER A 158 16.22 4.48 -2.69
C SER A 158 15.55 4.46 -1.32
N TYR A 159 15.80 3.42 -0.54
CA TYR A 159 15.31 3.32 0.85
C TYR A 159 16.08 4.23 1.80
N GLU A 160 17.41 4.31 1.66
CA GLU A 160 18.25 5.26 2.40
C GLU A 160 17.79 6.71 2.17
N HIS A 161 17.34 7.03 0.96
CA HIS A 161 16.80 8.35 0.65
C HIS A 161 15.48 8.63 1.40
N LEU A 162 14.59 7.63 1.51
CA LEU A 162 13.36 7.75 2.32
C LEU A 162 13.70 7.99 3.80
N GLU A 163 14.68 7.25 4.34
CA GLU A 163 15.12 7.41 5.74
C GLU A 163 15.75 8.79 5.99
N THR A 164 16.55 9.29 5.05
CA THR A 164 17.10 10.66 5.10
C THR A 164 15.98 11.71 5.06
N ALA A 165 14.90 11.44 4.35
CA ALA A 165 13.70 12.29 4.31
C ALA A 165 12.80 12.16 5.55
N GLY A 166 13.17 11.31 6.53
CA GLY A 166 12.46 11.13 7.80
C GLY A 166 11.39 10.04 7.78
N ILE A 167 11.38 9.19 6.75
CA ILE A 167 10.46 8.05 6.65
C ILE A 167 11.19 6.78 7.11
N LYS A 168 10.82 6.24 8.27
CA LYS A 168 11.41 4.99 8.76
C LYS A 168 11.01 3.82 7.88
N VAL A 169 11.98 3.04 7.37
CA VAL A 169 11.73 1.88 6.54
C VAL A 169 11.91 0.59 7.33
N VAL A 170 10.92 -0.32 7.23
CA VAL A 170 10.96 -1.67 7.79
C VAL A 170 10.60 -2.66 6.69
N ARG A 171 11.44 -3.67 6.48
CA ARG A 171 11.28 -4.64 5.39
C ARG A 171 11.15 -6.05 5.93
N GLY A 172 10.42 -6.92 5.22
CA GLY A 172 10.35 -8.35 5.50
C GLY A 172 9.36 -8.75 6.60
N VAL A 173 8.41 -7.89 6.98
CA VAL A 173 7.37 -8.25 7.95
C VAL A 173 6.38 -9.22 7.28
N LEU A 174 6.26 -10.43 7.82
CA LEU A 174 5.47 -11.53 7.24
C LEU A 174 5.81 -11.80 5.77
N GLN A 175 7.11 -11.76 5.42
CA GLN A 175 7.58 -11.89 4.04
C GLN A 175 7.09 -13.17 3.37
N LYS A 176 7.08 -14.30 4.08
CA LYS A 176 6.67 -15.60 3.52
C LYS A 176 5.20 -15.60 3.12
N GLU A 177 4.35 -14.97 3.92
CA GLU A 177 2.92 -14.84 3.69
C GLU A 177 2.64 -13.95 2.48
N GLY A 178 3.32 -12.80 2.39
CA GLY A 178 3.23 -11.91 1.22
C GLY A 178 3.72 -12.58 -0.06
N ALA A 179 4.88 -13.25 -0.01
CA ALA A 179 5.45 -13.98 -1.14
C ALA A 179 4.54 -15.15 -1.61
N ALA A 180 3.81 -15.78 -0.69
CA ALA A 180 2.87 -16.85 -1.04
C ALA A 180 1.72 -16.34 -1.92
N VAL A 181 1.21 -15.12 -1.66
CA VAL A 181 0.17 -14.51 -2.51
C VAL A 181 0.69 -14.24 -3.91
N LEU A 182 1.92 -13.68 -4.01
CA LEU A 182 2.58 -13.45 -5.30
C LEU A 182 2.74 -14.76 -6.08
N LYS A 183 3.28 -15.80 -5.44
CA LYS A 183 3.49 -17.11 -6.06
C LYS A 183 2.19 -17.69 -6.61
N ASN A 184 1.12 -17.68 -5.82
CA ASN A 184 -0.19 -18.19 -6.26
C ASN A 184 -0.73 -17.41 -7.47
N TYR A 185 -0.55 -16.09 -7.48
CA TYR A 185 -0.95 -15.25 -8.61
C TYR A 185 -0.12 -15.55 -9.86
N GLY A 186 1.18 -15.82 -9.71
CA GLY A 186 2.08 -16.10 -10.84
C GLY A 186 1.69 -17.30 -11.70
N GLU A 187 0.86 -18.21 -11.18
CA GLU A 187 0.38 -19.38 -11.92
C GLU A 187 -0.67 -19.04 -13.00
N THR A 188 -1.49 -18.00 -12.76
CA THR A 188 -2.65 -17.70 -13.64
C THR A 188 -2.87 -16.21 -13.90
N GLY A 189 -2.17 -15.36 -13.20
CA GLY A 189 -2.38 -13.92 -13.22
C GLY A 189 -1.75 -13.20 -14.43
N VAL A 190 -2.20 -11.98 -14.67
CA VAL A 190 -1.68 -11.11 -15.73
C VAL A 190 -0.53 -10.28 -15.20
N ILE A 191 0.67 -10.46 -15.75
CA ILE A 191 1.82 -9.60 -15.45
C ILE A 191 1.77 -8.39 -16.39
N TYR A 192 1.52 -7.21 -15.85
CA TYR A 192 1.23 -5.98 -16.62
C TYR A 192 2.43 -5.03 -16.74
N ASN A 193 3.48 -5.19 -15.93
CA ASN A 193 4.73 -4.43 -15.99
C ASN A 193 5.91 -5.42 -16.19
N ARG A 194 6.42 -5.49 -17.41
CA ARG A 194 7.53 -6.37 -17.82
C ARG A 194 8.66 -5.55 -18.39
#